data_69f507231caf6d0b2a1d4d2ed1615984
#
_entry.id   69f507231caf6d0b2a1d4d2ed1615984
#
_cell.length_a   1.000
_cell.length_b   1.000
_cell.length_c   1.000
_cell.angle_alpha   90.00
_cell.angle_beta   90.00
_cell.angle_gamma   90.00
#
_symmetry.space_group_name_H-M   'P 1'
#
loop_
_entity.id
_entity.type
_entity.pdbx_description
1 polymer ?
#
loop_
_entity_poly.entity_id
_entity_poly.type
_entity_poly.pdbx_seq_one_letter_code
_entity_poly.pdbx_strand_id
1 'polypeptide(L)'
;MRTNYPFSIEDLRSITSKYDDYEDILLKYKPHHYSIGLGVTSLCNLKCRFCYYKDPINNTSTSLDFYTIKKIISSLNNLSNISFSLEGEFFCYKDFLSVLDLASLNCDSIDITTNANKLSSNIIDSLKNYPLRSVIVSIDAADQEMYEYLRVGGKFDKVISNIRALTQTLGNEIVKLYCVVSDYNTCSLLELPKLAASLGIKYIGIGQLRENEWTLKNSINRCKQPELLNFLNSFYDELSKFNLTLMIEPFFANSQVMHKFVEHSHLDLLDTSPANNLCPIPWYFTSILSDGRLFACCGDISPIKIEDYSFDGIFNHEILRLLRWLIAKQRLPLACLKCHNLL
;
A
#
# COMPACT_ATOMS: atom_id res chain seq x y z
N MET A 1 16.57 13.80 10.32
CA MET A 1 16.68 13.27 11.71
C MET A 1 16.71 11.76 11.59
N ARG A 2 17.77 11.10 12.04
CA ARG A 2 17.81 9.63 12.13
C ARG A 2 16.67 9.24 13.05
N THR A 3 15.69 8.52 12.55
CA THR A 3 14.71 7.81 13.39
C THR A 3 15.47 6.71 14.09
N ASN A 4 16.07 7.05 15.25
CA ASN A 4 16.60 6.05 16.16
C ASN A 4 15.40 5.24 16.65
N TYR A 5 15.19 4.07 16.04
CA TYR A 5 14.32 3.07 16.63
C TYR A 5 14.95 2.68 17.98
N PRO A 6 14.21 2.74 19.09
CA PRO A 6 14.77 2.56 20.42
C PRO A 6 15.12 1.10 20.74
N PHE A 7 14.99 0.16 19.78
CA PHE A 7 15.22 -1.26 20.04
C PHE A 7 16.11 -1.87 18.95
N SER A 8 17.24 -2.40 19.36
CA SER A 8 18.05 -3.32 18.56
C SER A 8 17.38 -4.71 18.51
N ILE A 9 17.82 -5.57 17.59
CA ILE A 9 17.37 -6.98 17.57
C ILE A 9 17.71 -7.69 18.90
N GLU A 10 18.80 -7.29 19.55
CA GLU A 10 19.22 -7.81 20.86
C GLU A 10 18.27 -7.35 21.98
N ASP A 11 17.82 -6.09 21.94
CA ASP A 11 16.78 -5.61 22.86
C ASP A 11 15.48 -6.39 22.68
N LEU A 12 15.11 -6.69 21.44
CA LEU A 12 13.92 -7.47 21.11
C LEU A 12 14.02 -8.90 21.64
N ARG A 13 15.18 -9.56 21.48
CA ARG A 13 15.45 -10.89 22.04
C ARG A 13 15.40 -10.90 23.56
N SER A 14 15.96 -9.88 24.21
CA SER A 14 15.90 -9.72 25.67
C SER A 14 14.48 -9.54 26.19
N ILE A 15 13.61 -8.86 25.44
CA ILE A 15 12.22 -8.67 25.81
C ILE A 15 11.42 -9.98 25.62
N THR A 16 11.63 -10.70 24.51
CA THR A 16 10.88 -11.91 24.20
C THR A 16 11.23 -13.08 25.10
N SER A 17 12.50 -13.20 25.57
CA SER A 17 12.94 -14.29 26.47
C SER A 17 12.33 -14.24 27.88
N LYS A 18 11.64 -13.18 28.25
CA LYS A 18 11.07 -12.94 29.59
C LYS A 18 9.59 -13.32 29.73
N TYR A 19 8.93 -13.83 28.67
CA TYR A 19 7.49 -13.99 28.67
C TYR A 19 7.04 -15.36 28.17
N ASP A 20 6.54 -16.18 29.08
CA ASP A 20 6.06 -17.55 28.80
C ASP A 20 4.74 -17.59 27.98
N ASP A 21 3.95 -16.50 27.96
CA ASP A 21 2.66 -16.40 27.23
C ASP A 21 2.76 -16.21 25.73
N TYR A 22 3.94 -16.23 25.16
CA TYR A 22 4.19 -15.82 23.79
C TYR A 22 3.57 -16.77 22.74
N GLU A 23 3.58 -18.07 23.02
CA GLU A 23 3.03 -19.11 22.13
C GLU A 23 1.49 -19.09 22.12
N ASP A 24 0.85 -18.82 23.25
CA ASP A 24 -0.60 -18.82 23.40
C ASP A 24 -1.27 -17.73 22.55
N ILE A 25 -0.63 -16.55 22.42
CA ILE A 25 -1.16 -15.44 21.61
C ILE A 25 -1.13 -15.77 20.12
N LEU A 26 -0.11 -16.50 19.66
CA LEU A 26 -0.01 -16.95 18.26
C LEU A 26 -1.10 -17.96 17.92
N LEU A 27 -1.37 -18.91 18.80
CA LEU A 27 -2.38 -19.95 18.61
C LEU A 27 -3.80 -19.38 18.65
N LYS A 28 -4.04 -18.39 19.49
CA LYS A 28 -5.37 -17.79 19.68
C LYS A 28 -5.85 -16.95 18.49
N TYR A 29 -4.94 -16.30 17.77
CA TYR A 29 -5.26 -15.36 16.68
C TYR A 29 -4.74 -15.83 15.31
N LYS A 30 -4.60 -17.12 15.09
CA LYS A 30 -4.16 -17.65 13.79
C LYS A 30 -5.26 -17.47 12.74
N PRO A 31 -5.09 -16.59 11.75
CA PRO A 31 -6.07 -16.43 10.67
C PRO A 31 -6.06 -17.66 9.78
N HIS A 32 -7.20 -17.96 9.16
CA HIS A 32 -7.32 -19.06 8.21
C HIS A 32 -6.64 -18.75 6.86
N HIS A 33 -6.49 -17.46 6.54
CA HIS A 33 -5.93 -16.97 5.30
C HIS A 33 -4.88 -15.90 5.55
N TYR A 34 -3.90 -15.82 4.67
CA TYR A 34 -2.80 -14.87 4.72
C TYR A 34 -2.74 -14.06 3.43
N SER A 35 -2.29 -12.82 3.54
CA SER A 35 -2.00 -11.95 2.40
C SER A 35 -0.56 -11.47 2.47
N ILE A 36 0.09 -11.35 1.33
CA ILE A 36 1.46 -10.85 1.26
C ILE A 36 1.57 -9.70 0.26
N GLY A 37 2.27 -8.65 0.66
CA GLY A 37 2.81 -7.66 -0.26
C GLY A 37 4.16 -8.13 -0.80
N LEU A 38 4.35 -8.12 -2.12
CA LEU A 38 5.59 -8.55 -2.72
C LEU A 38 6.15 -7.48 -3.66
N GLY A 39 7.24 -6.83 -3.24
CA GLY A 39 8.03 -5.92 -4.05
C GLY A 39 8.98 -6.70 -4.93
N VAL A 40 8.56 -7.04 -6.15
CA VAL A 40 9.43 -7.81 -7.07
C VAL A 40 10.57 -6.99 -7.64
N THR A 41 10.40 -5.66 -7.70
CA THR A 41 11.43 -4.74 -8.20
C THR A 41 11.23 -3.33 -7.64
N SER A 42 12.34 -2.65 -7.34
CA SER A 42 12.34 -1.23 -7.04
C SER A 42 12.56 -0.35 -8.29
N LEU A 43 12.77 -0.98 -9.46
CA LEU A 43 12.91 -0.26 -10.72
C LEU A 43 11.58 0.39 -11.09
N CYS A 44 11.64 1.65 -11.50
CA CYS A 44 10.48 2.41 -11.95
C CYS A 44 10.83 3.25 -13.17
N ASN A 45 9.91 3.35 -14.11
CA ASN A 45 10.04 4.21 -15.29
C ASN A 45 9.78 5.69 -14.99
N LEU A 46 9.35 6.05 -13.78
CA LEU A 46 9.10 7.42 -13.33
C LEU A 46 10.07 7.85 -12.22
N LYS A 47 10.15 9.19 -12.02
CA LYS A 47 10.95 9.82 -10.96
C LYS A 47 10.08 10.82 -10.17
N CYS A 48 8.98 10.34 -9.60
CA CYS A 48 8.02 11.17 -8.89
C CYS A 48 8.69 12.00 -7.79
N ARG A 49 8.30 13.28 -7.67
CA ARG A 49 8.89 14.23 -6.70
C ARG A 49 8.57 13.87 -5.24
N PHE A 50 7.54 13.11 -5.02
CA PHE A 50 7.06 12.71 -3.68
C PHE A 50 7.17 11.20 -3.43
N CYS A 51 7.95 10.48 -4.23
CA CYS A 51 8.07 9.03 -4.09
C CYS A 51 8.78 8.66 -2.78
N TYR A 52 8.09 7.91 -1.91
CA TYR A 52 8.64 7.43 -0.65
C TYR A 52 9.92 6.57 -0.85
N TYR A 53 9.96 5.78 -1.92
CA TYR A 53 11.08 4.86 -2.22
C TYR A 53 12.24 5.52 -2.99
N LYS A 54 12.19 6.83 -3.25
CA LYS A 54 13.33 7.59 -3.79
C LYS A 54 14.21 8.21 -2.71
N ASP A 55 13.82 8.08 -1.44
CA ASP A 55 14.69 8.40 -0.33
C ASP A 55 16.00 7.59 -0.46
N PRO A 56 17.20 8.21 -0.27
CA PRO A 56 18.47 7.50 -0.35
C PRO A 56 18.57 6.25 0.53
N ILE A 57 17.83 6.21 1.64
CA ILE A 57 17.77 5.05 2.56
C ILE A 57 17.00 3.88 1.94
N ASN A 58 16.01 4.17 1.09
CA ASN A 58 15.11 3.17 0.51
C ASN A 58 15.38 2.87 -0.97
N ASN A 59 16.30 3.62 -1.62
CA ASN A 59 16.57 3.49 -3.05
C ASN A 59 17.59 2.40 -3.32
N THR A 60 17.15 1.17 -3.45
CA THR A 60 18.03 0.01 -3.61
C THR A 60 18.28 -0.40 -5.06
N SER A 61 17.53 0.09 -6.05
CA SER A 61 17.62 -0.32 -7.47
C SER A 61 17.78 -1.84 -7.66
N THR A 62 16.99 -2.61 -6.92
CA THR A 62 17.07 -4.07 -6.83
C THR A 62 15.84 -4.74 -7.46
N SER A 63 15.99 -6.01 -7.74
CA SER A 63 14.88 -6.88 -8.12
C SER A 63 15.13 -8.27 -7.53
N LEU A 64 14.08 -8.88 -6.99
CA LEU A 64 14.15 -10.28 -6.62
C LEU A 64 14.37 -11.13 -7.89
N ASP A 65 15.21 -12.15 -7.82
CA ASP A 65 15.28 -13.15 -8.87
C ASP A 65 14.03 -14.05 -8.84
N PHE A 66 13.69 -14.62 -9.98
CA PHE A 66 12.46 -15.42 -10.11
C PHE A 66 12.46 -16.67 -9.21
N TYR A 67 13.62 -17.24 -8.92
CA TYR A 67 13.73 -18.40 -8.03
C TYR A 67 13.36 -18.02 -6.59
N THR A 68 13.83 -16.87 -6.11
CA THR A 68 13.45 -16.31 -4.78
C THR A 68 11.97 -16.02 -4.72
N ILE A 69 11.37 -15.38 -5.75
CA ILE A 69 9.92 -15.14 -5.83
C ILE A 69 9.15 -16.46 -5.74
N LYS A 70 9.57 -17.47 -6.49
CA LYS A 70 8.97 -18.80 -6.46
C LYS A 70 9.08 -19.44 -5.07
N LYS A 71 10.25 -19.36 -4.44
CA LYS A 71 10.45 -19.87 -3.07
C LYS A 71 9.50 -19.21 -2.08
N ILE A 72 9.36 -17.88 -2.13
CA ILE A 72 8.45 -17.12 -1.26
C ILE A 72 7.01 -17.59 -1.47
N ILE A 73 6.50 -17.53 -2.69
CA ILE A 73 5.09 -17.83 -2.99
C ILE A 73 4.77 -19.29 -2.66
N SER A 74 5.64 -20.24 -3.03
CA SER A 74 5.40 -21.67 -2.81
C SER A 74 5.56 -22.11 -1.36
N SER A 75 6.18 -21.29 -0.49
CA SER A 75 6.29 -21.58 0.95
C SER A 75 5.05 -21.22 1.74
N LEU A 76 4.13 -20.45 1.14
CA LEU A 76 2.94 -19.92 1.79
C LEU A 76 1.71 -20.73 1.40
N ASN A 77 1.15 -21.48 2.34
CA ASN A 77 -0.10 -22.22 2.15
C ASN A 77 -1.30 -21.34 2.48
N ASN A 78 -2.43 -21.56 1.79
CA ASN A 78 -3.67 -20.80 1.98
C ASN A 78 -3.51 -19.28 1.76
N LEU A 79 -2.76 -18.90 0.75
CA LEU A 79 -2.54 -17.51 0.40
C LEU A 79 -3.79 -16.94 -0.28
N SER A 80 -4.51 -16.06 0.41
CA SER A 80 -5.73 -15.46 -0.11
C SER A 80 -5.46 -14.33 -1.10
N ASN A 81 -4.33 -13.62 -0.91
CA ASN A 81 -4.00 -12.50 -1.79
C ASN A 81 -2.50 -12.26 -1.87
N ILE A 82 -2.04 -11.95 -3.09
CA ILE A 82 -0.72 -11.36 -3.33
C ILE A 82 -0.91 -9.95 -3.86
N SER A 83 -0.23 -8.97 -3.24
CA SER A 83 -0.26 -7.58 -3.66
C SER A 83 1.09 -7.14 -4.22
N PHE A 84 1.14 -6.76 -5.49
CA PHE A 84 2.29 -6.17 -6.16
C PHE A 84 2.19 -4.63 -6.15
N SER A 85 2.30 -4.04 -4.95
CA SER A 85 2.01 -2.62 -4.73
C SER A 85 3.02 -1.86 -3.87
N LEU A 86 4.17 -2.46 -3.54
CA LEU A 86 5.07 -1.89 -2.53
C LEU A 86 5.97 -0.80 -3.08
N GLU A 87 6.81 -1.12 -4.04
CA GLU A 87 7.88 -0.25 -4.54
C GLU A 87 8.08 -0.43 -6.04
N GLY A 88 8.76 0.54 -6.66
CA GLY A 88 9.02 0.50 -8.10
C GLY A 88 7.76 0.59 -8.96
N GLU A 89 7.84 -0.04 -10.11
CA GLU A 89 6.70 -0.26 -11.01
C GLU A 89 6.69 -1.74 -11.41
N PHE A 90 5.64 -2.47 -11.06
CA PHE A 90 5.53 -3.91 -11.29
C PHE A 90 5.84 -4.30 -12.75
N PHE A 91 5.32 -3.55 -13.71
CA PHE A 91 5.55 -3.79 -15.13
C PHE A 91 6.95 -3.42 -15.62
N CYS A 92 7.83 -2.94 -14.75
CA CYS A 92 9.26 -2.83 -15.02
C CYS A 92 10.04 -4.10 -14.69
N TYR A 93 9.44 -5.04 -13.96
CA TYR A 93 10.04 -6.36 -13.79
C TYR A 93 9.98 -7.14 -15.11
N LYS A 94 11.13 -7.63 -15.58
CA LYS A 94 11.24 -8.21 -16.94
C LYS A 94 10.33 -9.44 -17.15
N ASP A 95 10.20 -10.27 -16.12
CA ASP A 95 9.46 -11.54 -16.17
C ASP A 95 8.10 -11.44 -15.43
N PHE A 96 7.46 -10.25 -15.44
CA PHE A 96 6.23 -10.01 -14.70
C PHE A 96 5.08 -10.97 -15.06
N LEU A 97 4.98 -11.43 -16.31
CA LEU A 97 3.99 -12.43 -16.71
C LEU A 97 4.23 -13.76 -16.01
N SER A 98 5.46 -14.23 -15.94
CA SER A 98 5.80 -15.46 -15.22
C SER A 98 5.51 -15.34 -13.72
N VAL A 99 5.64 -14.13 -13.15
CA VAL A 99 5.25 -13.86 -11.75
C VAL A 99 3.73 -13.91 -11.58
N LEU A 100 2.96 -13.35 -12.52
CA LEU A 100 1.50 -13.44 -12.50
C LEU A 100 1.00 -14.89 -12.67
N ASP A 101 1.62 -15.66 -13.58
CA ASP A 101 1.31 -17.08 -13.77
C ASP A 101 1.55 -17.86 -12.48
N LEU A 102 2.69 -17.64 -11.83
CA LEU A 102 3.02 -18.27 -10.55
C LEU A 102 2.04 -17.86 -9.44
N ALA A 103 1.73 -16.56 -9.34
CA ALA A 103 0.80 -16.04 -8.34
C ALA A 103 -0.60 -16.63 -8.52
N SER A 104 -1.12 -16.68 -9.75
CA SER A 104 -2.46 -17.21 -10.06
C SER A 104 -2.64 -18.68 -9.69
N LEU A 105 -1.56 -19.45 -9.63
CA LEU A 105 -1.58 -20.86 -9.23
C LEU A 105 -1.51 -21.06 -7.70
N ASN A 106 -1.18 -20.01 -6.93
CA ASN A 106 -0.86 -20.13 -5.51
C ASN A 106 -1.67 -19.20 -4.59
N CYS A 107 -2.56 -18.35 -5.13
CA CYS A 107 -3.44 -17.49 -4.34
C CYS A 107 -4.82 -17.34 -4.97
N ASP A 108 -5.79 -16.94 -4.15
CA ASP A 108 -7.18 -16.75 -4.61
C ASP A 108 -7.33 -15.45 -5.41
N SER A 109 -6.50 -14.43 -5.13
CA SER A 109 -6.61 -13.11 -5.78
C SER A 109 -5.30 -12.35 -5.83
N ILE A 110 -5.19 -11.44 -6.80
CA ILE A 110 -4.01 -10.60 -7.03
C ILE A 110 -4.42 -9.13 -7.03
N ASP A 111 -3.64 -8.29 -6.35
CA ASP A 111 -3.71 -6.83 -6.47
C ASP A 111 -2.46 -6.29 -7.15
N ILE A 112 -2.64 -5.33 -8.05
CA ILE A 112 -1.54 -4.65 -8.73
C ILE A 112 -1.69 -3.15 -8.55
N THR A 113 -0.63 -2.45 -8.10
CA THR A 113 -0.56 -0.99 -8.19
C THR A 113 0.41 -0.61 -9.30
N THR A 114 -0.01 0.32 -10.15
CA THR A 114 0.76 0.76 -11.31
C THR A 114 0.64 2.27 -11.55
N ASN A 115 1.68 2.86 -12.11
CA ASN A 115 1.61 4.22 -12.66
C ASN A 115 0.99 4.26 -14.07
N ALA A 116 0.66 3.11 -14.64
CA ALA A 116 0.06 2.87 -15.94
C ALA A 116 0.81 3.47 -17.16
N ASN A 117 1.98 4.07 -16.99
CA ASN A 117 2.76 4.63 -18.11
C ASN A 117 3.56 3.56 -18.89
N LYS A 118 3.77 2.39 -18.32
CA LYS A 118 4.50 1.27 -18.96
C LYS A 118 3.57 0.32 -19.73
N LEU A 119 2.27 0.42 -19.52
CA LEU A 119 1.30 -0.47 -20.12
C LEU A 119 1.20 -0.28 -21.65
N SER A 120 1.02 -1.40 -22.33
CA SER A 120 0.63 -1.49 -23.74
C SER A 120 -0.70 -2.24 -23.85
N SER A 121 -1.36 -2.18 -25.01
CA SER A 121 -2.59 -2.92 -25.25
C SER A 121 -2.43 -4.43 -24.99
N ASN A 122 -1.33 -5.03 -25.44
CA ASN A 122 -1.06 -6.45 -25.22
C ASN A 122 -0.94 -6.79 -23.72
N ILE A 123 -0.30 -5.94 -22.92
CA ILE A 123 -0.22 -6.13 -21.48
C ILE A 123 -1.61 -6.03 -20.87
N ILE A 124 -2.38 -4.97 -21.20
CA ILE A 124 -3.74 -4.79 -20.69
C ILE A 124 -4.63 -5.98 -21.03
N ASP A 125 -4.56 -6.47 -22.27
CA ASP A 125 -5.32 -7.63 -22.71
C ASP A 125 -4.94 -8.93 -21.96
N SER A 126 -3.66 -9.12 -21.65
CA SER A 126 -3.19 -10.30 -20.92
C SER A 126 -3.72 -10.34 -19.48
N LEU A 127 -4.00 -9.18 -18.87
CA LEU A 127 -4.47 -9.10 -17.50
C LEU A 127 -5.83 -9.79 -17.25
N LYS A 128 -6.65 -9.99 -18.30
CA LYS A 128 -7.91 -10.75 -18.21
C LYS A 128 -7.74 -12.20 -17.75
N ASN A 129 -6.57 -12.76 -17.92
CA ASN A 129 -6.28 -14.16 -17.65
C ASN A 129 -5.95 -14.44 -16.17
N TYR A 130 -5.88 -13.42 -15.33
CA TYR A 130 -5.45 -13.53 -13.94
C TYR A 130 -6.60 -13.21 -12.96
N PRO A 131 -6.62 -13.80 -11.77
CA PRO A 131 -7.64 -13.57 -10.76
C PRO A 131 -7.43 -12.21 -10.06
N LEU A 132 -7.56 -11.12 -10.82
CA LEU A 132 -7.36 -9.77 -10.31
C LEU A 132 -8.52 -9.34 -9.42
N ARG A 133 -8.22 -9.00 -8.18
CA ARG A 133 -9.14 -8.33 -7.25
C ARG A 133 -9.12 -6.82 -7.45
N SER A 134 -7.94 -6.26 -7.71
CA SER A 134 -7.81 -4.84 -8.04
C SER A 134 -6.60 -4.52 -8.89
N VAL A 135 -6.77 -3.55 -9.80
CA VAL A 135 -5.70 -2.83 -10.49
C VAL A 135 -5.81 -1.36 -10.08
N ILE A 136 -4.93 -0.93 -9.21
CA ILE A 136 -4.93 0.42 -8.65
C ILE A 136 -3.99 1.28 -9.50
N VAL A 137 -4.57 2.26 -10.19
CA VAL A 137 -3.77 3.23 -10.97
C VAL A 137 -3.49 4.45 -10.12
N SER A 138 -2.21 4.69 -9.92
CA SER A 138 -1.73 5.86 -9.18
C SER A 138 -1.80 7.12 -10.04
N ILE A 139 -2.63 8.09 -9.63
CA ILE A 139 -2.83 9.37 -10.32
C ILE A 139 -2.97 10.50 -9.28
N ASP A 140 -2.09 11.49 -9.30
CA ASP A 140 -2.03 12.52 -8.26
C ASP A 140 -2.45 13.91 -8.75
N ALA A 141 -3.09 13.96 -9.90
CA ALA A 141 -3.66 15.16 -10.47
C ALA A 141 -4.72 14.83 -11.53
N ALA A 142 -5.64 15.76 -11.76
CA ALA A 142 -6.67 15.66 -12.79
C ALA A 142 -6.34 16.45 -14.06
N ASP A 143 -5.18 17.10 -14.09
CA ASP A 143 -4.69 17.88 -15.22
C ASP A 143 -3.24 17.51 -15.59
N GLN A 144 -2.86 17.82 -16.83
CA GLN A 144 -1.58 17.45 -17.39
C GLN A 144 -0.41 18.15 -16.69
N GLU A 145 -0.54 19.43 -16.40
CA GLU A 145 0.57 20.23 -15.85
C GLU A 145 0.97 19.71 -14.47
N MET A 146 0.01 19.57 -13.57
CA MET A 146 0.24 19.06 -12.23
C MET A 146 0.68 17.59 -12.24
N TYR A 147 0.07 16.76 -13.09
CA TYR A 147 0.45 15.35 -13.19
C TYR A 147 1.90 15.17 -13.62
N GLU A 148 2.33 15.82 -14.73
CA GLU A 148 3.69 15.69 -15.27
C GLU A 148 4.71 16.39 -14.36
N TYR A 149 4.31 17.43 -13.62
CA TYR A 149 5.12 18.05 -12.58
C TYR A 149 5.43 17.10 -11.43
N LEU A 150 4.42 16.43 -10.88
CA LEU A 150 4.57 15.54 -9.73
C LEU A 150 5.18 14.20 -10.14
N ARG A 151 4.74 13.62 -11.25
CA ARG A 151 5.13 12.31 -11.75
C ARG A 151 6.14 12.43 -12.89
N VAL A 152 7.32 12.95 -12.56
CA VAL A 152 8.39 13.24 -13.55
C VAL A 152 8.70 12.02 -14.42
N GLY A 153 8.58 12.21 -15.74
CA GLY A 153 8.71 11.17 -16.76
C GLY A 153 7.37 10.52 -17.16
N GLY A 154 6.30 10.79 -16.43
CA GLY A 154 4.95 10.37 -16.79
C GLY A 154 4.38 11.21 -17.93
N LYS A 155 3.40 10.65 -18.64
CA LYS A 155 2.64 11.30 -19.71
C LYS A 155 1.16 11.20 -19.39
N PHE A 156 0.52 12.34 -19.15
CA PHE A 156 -0.88 12.42 -18.71
C PHE A 156 -1.81 11.76 -19.73
N ASP A 157 -1.71 12.11 -21.00
CA ASP A 157 -2.57 11.54 -22.06
C ASP A 157 -2.44 10.03 -22.14
N LYS A 158 -1.21 9.50 -21.93
CA LYS A 158 -0.97 8.06 -21.96
C LYS A 158 -1.61 7.37 -20.75
N VAL A 159 -1.49 7.93 -19.55
CA VAL A 159 -2.12 7.31 -18.37
C VAL A 159 -3.63 7.34 -18.48
N ILE A 160 -4.23 8.43 -18.97
CA ILE A 160 -5.67 8.56 -19.21
C ILE A 160 -6.15 7.53 -20.24
N SER A 161 -5.43 7.39 -21.36
CA SER A 161 -5.74 6.37 -22.37
C SER A 161 -5.66 4.94 -21.80
N ASN A 162 -4.64 4.65 -20.99
CA ASN A 162 -4.46 3.33 -20.38
C ASN A 162 -5.50 3.06 -19.27
N ILE A 163 -5.90 4.06 -18.47
CA ILE A 163 -7.01 3.89 -17.51
C ILE A 163 -8.30 3.51 -18.25
N ARG A 164 -8.63 4.22 -19.33
CA ARG A 164 -9.81 3.90 -20.15
C ARG A 164 -9.74 2.49 -20.71
N ALA A 165 -8.61 2.09 -21.26
CA ALA A 165 -8.41 0.74 -21.78
C ALA A 165 -8.52 -0.33 -20.68
N LEU A 166 -7.91 -0.11 -19.50
CA LEU A 166 -8.03 -1.00 -18.35
C LEU A 166 -9.50 -1.15 -17.91
N THR A 167 -10.23 -0.04 -17.77
CA THR A 167 -11.64 -0.05 -17.33
C THR A 167 -12.53 -0.78 -18.33
N GLN A 168 -12.30 -0.58 -19.63
CA GLN A 168 -13.02 -1.31 -20.69
C GLN A 168 -12.70 -2.81 -20.70
N THR A 169 -11.46 -3.18 -20.36
CA THR A 169 -10.97 -4.55 -20.42
C THR A 169 -11.32 -5.36 -19.19
N LEU A 170 -11.18 -4.77 -17.99
CA LEU A 170 -11.29 -5.45 -16.70
C LEU A 170 -12.57 -5.08 -15.92
N GLY A 171 -13.21 -3.98 -16.27
CA GLY A 171 -14.39 -3.46 -15.57
C GLY A 171 -14.05 -2.51 -14.41
N ASN A 172 -15.06 -1.75 -13.99
CA ASN A 172 -14.94 -0.70 -12.97
C ASN A 172 -14.94 -1.19 -11.52
N GLU A 173 -15.23 -2.45 -11.29
CA GLU A 173 -15.06 -3.07 -9.96
C GLU A 173 -13.60 -3.41 -9.68
N ILE A 174 -12.82 -3.73 -10.73
CA ILE A 174 -11.41 -4.12 -10.62
C ILE A 174 -10.49 -2.89 -10.70
N VAL A 175 -10.76 -1.97 -11.64
CA VAL A 175 -9.89 -0.80 -11.86
C VAL A 175 -10.26 0.33 -10.91
N LYS A 176 -9.29 0.78 -10.13
CA LYS A 176 -9.45 1.82 -9.11
C LYS A 176 -8.41 2.91 -9.32
N LEU A 177 -8.72 4.14 -8.96
CA LEU A 177 -7.73 5.21 -8.89
C LEU A 177 -7.23 5.37 -7.46
N TYR A 178 -6.00 5.81 -7.32
CA TYR A 178 -5.42 6.18 -6.03
C TYR A 178 -4.56 7.43 -6.17
N CYS A 179 -4.73 8.38 -5.26
CA CYS A 179 -3.94 9.60 -5.21
C CYS A 179 -3.39 9.88 -3.82
N VAL A 180 -2.21 10.50 -3.80
CA VAL A 180 -1.56 10.99 -2.58
C VAL A 180 -1.79 12.49 -2.47
N VAL A 181 -2.43 12.91 -1.39
CA VAL A 181 -2.72 14.33 -1.11
C VAL A 181 -1.50 15.00 -0.50
N SER A 182 -1.10 16.11 -1.10
CA SER A 182 -0.02 17.00 -0.66
C SER A 182 -0.49 18.46 -0.68
N ASP A 183 0.32 19.38 -0.18
CA ASP A 183 0.07 20.82 -0.27
C ASP A 183 0.04 21.35 -1.71
N TYR A 184 0.56 20.58 -2.66
CA TYR A 184 0.72 20.97 -4.06
C TYR A 184 -0.47 20.66 -4.95
N ASN A 185 -1.19 19.57 -4.68
CA ASN A 185 -2.15 19.02 -5.64
C ASN A 185 -3.62 19.10 -5.22
N THR A 186 -3.94 19.68 -4.09
CA THR A 186 -5.34 19.74 -3.58
C THR A 186 -6.31 20.37 -4.60
N CYS A 187 -5.93 21.46 -5.27
CA CYS A 187 -6.78 22.12 -6.26
C CYS A 187 -7.05 21.20 -7.47
N SER A 188 -6.00 20.57 -8.01
CA SER A 188 -6.14 19.64 -9.14
C SER A 188 -6.96 18.40 -8.78
N LEU A 189 -6.79 17.89 -7.56
CA LEU A 189 -7.52 16.71 -7.09
C LEU A 189 -9.02 16.94 -6.94
N LEU A 190 -9.49 18.18 -6.73
CA LEU A 190 -10.94 18.47 -6.72
C LEU A 190 -11.63 18.15 -8.07
N GLU A 191 -10.91 18.17 -9.18
CA GLU A 191 -11.41 17.77 -10.49
C GLU A 191 -11.30 16.26 -10.77
N LEU A 192 -10.61 15.51 -9.89
CA LEU A 192 -10.40 14.07 -10.08
C LEU A 192 -11.71 13.26 -10.10
N PRO A 193 -12.73 13.55 -9.27
CA PRO A 193 -14.01 12.84 -9.34
C PRO A 193 -14.68 12.94 -10.70
N LYS A 194 -14.69 14.11 -11.31
CA LYS A 194 -15.23 14.34 -12.65
C LYS A 194 -14.45 13.57 -13.72
N LEU A 195 -13.11 13.61 -13.64
CA LEU A 195 -12.25 12.84 -14.54
C LEU A 195 -12.51 11.34 -14.39
N ALA A 196 -12.54 10.82 -13.16
CA ALA A 196 -12.78 9.41 -12.85
C ALA A 196 -14.12 8.92 -13.43
N ALA A 197 -15.19 9.68 -13.21
CA ALA A 197 -16.50 9.39 -13.77
C ALA A 197 -16.47 9.32 -15.31
N SER A 198 -15.76 10.25 -15.98
CA SER A 198 -15.59 10.25 -17.45
C SER A 198 -14.81 9.03 -17.98
N LEU A 199 -14.03 8.38 -17.13
CA LEU A 199 -13.24 7.17 -17.43
C LEU A 199 -13.97 5.88 -17.03
N GLY A 200 -15.20 6.00 -16.49
CA GLY A 200 -15.98 4.85 -16.01
C GLY A 200 -15.48 4.23 -14.72
N ILE A 201 -14.66 4.94 -13.96
CA ILE A 201 -14.14 4.51 -12.65
C ILE A 201 -15.24 4.62 -11.61
N LYS A 202 -15.25 3.69 -10.65
CA LYS A 202 -16.19 3.67 -9.52
C LYS A 202 -15.52 4.00 -8.18
N TYR A 203 -14.24 3.68 -8.03
CA TYR A 203 -13.51 3.78 -6.77
C TYR A 203 -12.32 4.72 -6.87
N ILE A 204 -12.23 5.66 -5.94
CA ILE A 204 -11.06 6.53 -5.77
C ILE A 204 -10.51 6.33 -4.35
N GLY A 205 -9.26 5.93 -4.26
CA GLY A 205 -8.51 5.89 -3.02
C GLY A 205 -7.74 7.18 -2.79
N ILE A 206 -7.67 7.64 -1.56
CA ILE A 206 -6.82 8.75 -1.17
C ILE A 206 -5.94 8.37 0.01
N GLY A 207 -4.67 8.80 -0.07
CA GLY A 207 -3.69 8.70 1.00
C GLY A 207 -3.04 10.04 1.26
N GLN A 208 -2.52 10.24 2.47
CA GLN A 208 -1.77 11.45 2.80
C GLN A 208 -0.28 11.23 2.50
N LEU A 209 0.38 12.29 2.00
CA LEU A 209 1.81 12.27 1.75
C LEU A 209 2.59 11.85 3.01
N ARG A 210 3.49 10.89 2.85
CA ARG A 210 4.52 10.54 3.84
C ARG A 210 5.76 11.35 3.55
N GLU A 211 6.08 12.29 4.44
CA GLU A 211 7.26 13.13 4.30
C GLU A 211 8.53 12.32 4.58
N ASN A 212 9.55 12.56 3.75
CA ASN A 212 10.89 12.03 3.89
C ASN A 212 11.90 13.04 3.31
N GLU A 213 13.19 12.75 3.36
CA GLU A 213 14.23 13.65 2.84
C GLU A 213 14.03 13.99 1.35
N TRP A 214 13.54 13.05 0.55
CA TRP A 214 13.28 13.27 -0.88
C TRP A 214 12.12 14.24 -1.12
N THR A 215 11.00 14.07 -0.41
CA THR A 215 9.84 14.96 -0.55
C THR A 215 10.18 16.37 -0.11
N LEU A 216 10.87 16.52 1.02
CA LEU A 216 11.32 17.81 1.53
C LEU A 216 12.32 18.49 0.57
N LYS A 217 13.26 17.73 -0.01
CA LYS A 217 14.20 18.25 -1.03
C LYS A 217 13.47 18.76 -2.28
N ASN A 218 12.34 18.18 -2.63
CA ASN A 218 11.51 18.63 -3.76
C ASN A 218 10.47 19.69 -3.35
N SER A 219 10.47 20.15 -2.11
CA SER A 219 9.51 21.12 -1.56
C SER A 219 8.07 20.66 -1.66
N ILE A 220 7.82 19.35 -1.62
CA ILE A 220 6.48 18.76 -1.55
C ILE A 220 6.22 18.39 -0.10
N ASN A 221 5.26 19.02 0.53
CA ASN A 221 4.97 18.85 1.94
C ASN A 221 3.60 18.20 2.16
N ARG A 222 3.45 17.68 3.36
CA ARG A 222 2.16 17.20 3.82
C ARG A 222 1.18 18.37 3.94
N CYS A 223 -0.04 18.18 3.45
CA CYS A 223 -1.11 19.15 3.63
C CYS A 223 -1.41 19.32 5.13
N LYS A 224 -1.45 20.57 5.61
CA LYS A 224 -1.71 20.87 7.02
C LYS A 224 -3.15 20.56 7.38
N GLN A 225 -3.41 20.33 8.66
CA GLN A 225 -4.71 19.88 9.15
C GLN A 225 -5.91 20.75 8.70
N PRO A 226 -5.91 22.08 8.82
CA PRO A 226 -7.06 22.88 8.38
C PRO A 226 -7.31 22.82 6.88
N GLU A 227 -6.26 22.88 6.07
CA GLU A 227 -6.36 22.79 4.60
C GLU A 227 -6.79 21.40 4.15
N LEU A 228 -6.27 20.35 4.82
CA LEU A 228 -6.65 18.97 4.55
C LEU A 228 -8.14 18.74 4.82
N LEU A 229 -8.67 19.26 5.93
CA LEU A 229 -10.08 19.15 6.27
C LEU A 229 -10.97 19.83 5.24
N ASN A 230 -10.61 21.04 4.84
CA ASN A 230 -11.34 21.78 3.80
C ASN A 230 -11.30 21.03 2.47
N PHE A 231 -10.13 20.52 2.08
CA PHE A 231 -9.99 19.72 0.89
C PHE A 231 -10.89 18.47 0.93
N LEU A 232 -10.84 17.68 2.03
CA LEU A 232 -11.60 16.45 2.17
C LEU A 232 -13.11 16.70 2.09
N ASN A 233 -13.62 17.74 2.74
CA ASN A 233 -15.03 18.12 2.63
C ASN A 233 -15.41 18.44 1.19
N SER A 234 -14.65 19.32 0.51
CA SER A 234 -14.91 19.71 -0.87
C SER A 234 -14.76 18.51 -1.83
N PHE A 235 -13.79 17.64 -1.60
CA PHE A 235 -13.57 16.45 -2.41
C PHE A 235 -14.72 15.45 -2.28
N TYR A 236 -15.27 15.30 -1.08
CA TYR A 236 -16.43 14.45 -0.84
C TYR A 236 -17.69 15.00 -1.54
N ASP A 237 -17.90 16.32 -1.47
CA ASP A 237 -19.01 16.98 -2.20
C ASP A 237 -18.91 16.73 -3.70
N GLU A 238 -17.70 16.79 -4.27
CA GLU A 238 -17.49 16.48 -5.69
C GLU A 238 -17.73 14.99 -6.00
N LEU A 239 -17.25 14.07 -5.17
CA LEU A 239 -17.48 12.62 -5.32
C LEU A 239 -18.98 12.30 -5.35
N SER A 240 -19.76 12.93 -4.46
CA SER A 240 -21.19 12.69 -4.32
C SER A 240 -21.98 13.04 -5.59
N LYS A 241 -21.50 14.00 -6.39
CA LYS A 241 -22.13 14.39 -7.68
C LYS A 241 -22.05 13.29 -8.74
N PHE A 242 -21.08 12.36 -8.62
CA PHE A 242 -20.78 11.34 -9.63
C PHE A 242 -21.05 9.91 -9.16
N ASN A 243 -21.62 9.72 -7.97
CA ASN A 243 -21.86 8.39 -7.38
C ASN A 243 -20.60 7.52 -7.31
N LEU A 244 -19.48 8.13 -6.91
CA LEU A 244 -18.20 7.47 -6.74
C LEU A 244 -18.01 7.02 -5.30
N THR A 245 -17.31 5.91 -5.10
CA THR A 245 -16.96 5.40 -3.78
C THR A 245 -15.56 5.86 -3.38
N LEU A 246 -15.44 6.47 -2.20
CA LEU A 246 -14.17 6.89 -1.63
C LEU A 246 -13.57 5.76 -0.77
N MET A 247 -12.31 5.43 -1.04
CA MET A 247 -11.49 4.58 -0.18
C MET A 247 -10.45 5.46 0.52
N ILE A 248 -10.46 5.46 1.85
CA ILE A 248 -9.54 6.29 2.64
C ILE A 248 -8.55 5.38 3.35
N GLU A 249 -7.25 5.70 3.25
CA GLU A 249 -6.25 5.00 4.05
C GLU A 249 -6.46 5.21 5.55
N PRO A 250 -6.19 4.20 6.39
CA PRO A 250 -6.35 4.30 7.85
C PRO A 250 -5.58 5.47 8.49
N PHE A 251 -4.52 5.96 7.85
CA PHE A 251 -3.74 7.12 8.33
C PHE A 251 -4.51 8.45 8.33
N PHE A 252 -5.62 8.53 7.58
CA PHE A 252 -6.55 9.64 7.71
C PHE A 252 -7.54 9.44 8.86
N ALA A 253 -7.62 8.25 9.42
CA ALA A 253 -8.69 7.80 10.32
C ALA A 253 -8.82 8.60 11.63
N ASN A 254 -7.93 9.54 11.88
CA ASN A 254 -7.90 10.29 13.14
C ASN A 254 -8.29 11.73 13.08
N SER A 255 -8.74 12.21 11.96
CA SER A 255 -9.32 13.53 11.95
C SER A 255 -10.79 13.43 12.38
N GLN A 256 -11.31 14.48 13.05
CA GLN A 256 -12.76 14.67 13.29
C GLN A 256 -13.59 14.51 12.00
N VAL A 257 -12.93 14.52 10.84
CA VAL A 257 -13.47 14.29 9.51
C VAL A 257 -13.91 12.84 9.34
N MET A 258 -13.15 11.86 9.86
CA MET A 258 -13.50 10.44 9.66
C MET A 258 -14.83 10.07 10.29
N HIS A 259 -15.19 10.64 11.44
CA HIS A 259 -16.52 10.38 12.01
C HIS A 259 -17.66 10.78 11.08
N LYS A 260 -17.51 11.88 10.31
CA LYS A 260 -18.50 12.29 9.31
C LYS A 260 -18.49 11.41 8.06
N PHE A 261 -17.33 10.88 7.66
CA PHE A 261 -17.19 10.04 6.46
C PHE A 261 -17.61 8.59 6.69
N VAL A 262 -17.37 8.04 7.90
CA VAL A 262 -17.76 6.67 8.27
C VAL A 262 -19.28 6.52 8.32
N GLU A 263 -20.00 7.55 8.72
CA GLU A 263 -21.47 7.53 8.76
C GLU A 263 -22.14 7.51 7.38
N HIS A 264 -21.43 7.89 6.31
CA HIS A 264 -21.99 8.06 4.96
C HIS A 264 -21.31 7.20 3.88
N SER A 265 -20.23 6.51 4.18
CA SER A 265 -19.58 5.60 3.24
C SER A 265 -19.95 4.15 3.59
N HIS A 266 -20.37 3.36 2.58
CA HIS A 266 -20.32 1.90 2.65
C HIS A 266 -18.83 1.47 2.64
N LEU A 267 -18.09 1.89 3.65
CA LEU A 267 -16.78 1.34 3.93
C LEU A 267 -17.02 -0.08 4.42
N ASP A 268 -16.68 -1.07 3.63
CA ASP A 268 -16.26 -2.37 4.13
C ASP A 268 -14.99 -2.15 4.96
N LEU A 269 -15.17 -1.50 6.10
CA LEU A 269 -14.20 -1.53 7.17
C LEU A 269 -14.08 -3.01 7.51
N LEU A 270 -12.95 -3.62 7.25
CA LEU A 270 -12.53 -4.79 7.98
C LEU A 270 -12.97 -4.56 9.42
N ASP A 271 -13.79 -5.45 9.94
CA ASP A 271 -14.46 -5.35 11.24
C ASP A 271 -13.43 -5.07 12.35
N THR A 272 -12.97 -3.83 12.41
CA THR A 272 -12.17 -3.28 13.49
C THR A 272 -13.15 -2.73 14.49
N SER A 273 -13.92 -3.65 15.12
CA SER A 273 -14.81 -3.25 16.20
C SER A 273 -13.98 -2.46 17.22
N PRO A 274 -14.42 -1.25 17.63
CA PRO A 274 -13.70 -0.42 18.59
C PRO A 274 -13.54 -1.09 19.97
N ALA A 275 -14.24 -2.21 20.19
CA ALA A 275 -14.27 -2.89 21.47
C ALA A 275 -12.94 -3.51 21.90
N ASN A 276 -11.97 -3.75 20.99
CA ASN A 276 -10.74 -4.43 21.35
C ASN A 276 -9.42 -3.73 20.96
N ASN A 277 -9.44 -2.57 20.30
CA ASN A 277 -8.24 -1.76 19.94
C ASN A 277 -7.03 -2.55 19.39
N LEU A 278 -7.25 -3.73 18.78
CA LEU A 278 -6.19 -4.59 18.28
C LEU A 278 -6.08 -4.43 16.77
N CYS A 279 -4.93 -3.99 16.29
CA CYS A 279 -4.61 -3.99 14.86
C CYS A 279 -4.41 -5.44 14.38
N PRO A 280 -5.23 -5.97 13.47
CA PRO A 280 -5.11 -7.37 13.04
C PRO A 280 -4.02 -7.58 11.99
N ILE A 281 -3.49 -6.52 11.37
CA ILE A 281 -2.54 -6.58 10.24
C ILE A 281 -1.40 -7.59 10.46
N PRO A 282 -0.64 -7.56 11.57
CA PRO A 282 0.50 -8.46 11.73
C PRO A 282 0.14 -9.95 11.79
N TRP A 283 -1.13 -10.30 11.94
CA TRP A 283 -1.57 -11.71 11.98
C TRP A 283 -1.85 -12.29 10.61
N TYR A 284 -2.25 -11.47 9.63
CA TYR A 284 -2.64 -11.97 8.31
C TYR A 284 -1.92 -11.31 7.14
N PHE A 285 -1.16 -10.22 7.38
CA PHE A 285 -0.48 -9.49 6.31
C PHE A 285 0.95 -9.15 6.70
N THR A 286 1.85 -9.31 5.76
CA THR A 286 3.22 -8.81 5.80
C THR A 286 3.71 -8.53 4.39
N SER A 287 4.92 -7.98 4.25
CA SER A 287 5.46 -7.64 2.93
C SER A 287 6.92 -7.99 2.82
N ILE A 288 7.37 -8.30 1.61
CA ILE A 288 8.79 -8.50 1.27
C ILE A 288 9.15 -7.50 0.18
N LEU A 289 10.22 -6.75 0.41
CA LEU A 289 10.76 -5.77 -0.52
C LEU A 289 11.64 -6.44 -1.60
N SER A 290 11.95 -5.71 -2.67
CA SER A 290 12.75 -6.19 -3.79
C SER A 290 14.20 -6.54 -3.45
N ASP A 291 14.68 -6.12 -2.30
CA ASP A 291 15.98 -6.48 -1.74
C ASP A 291 15.91 -7.65 -0.74
N GLY A 292 14.73 -8.27 -0.61
CA GLY A 292 14.49 -9.42 0.26
C GLY A 292 14.23 -9.06 1.72
N ARG A 293 14.14 -7.78 2.09
CA ARG A 293 13.80 -7.38 3.46
C ARG A 293 12.33 -7.58 3.75
N LEU A 294 12.04 -8.08 4.95
CA LEU A 294 10.69 -8.21 5.49
C LEU A 294 10.22 -6.85 6.04
N PHE A 295 9.02 -6.48 5.67
CA PHE A 295 8.34 -5.28 6.13
C PHE A 295 7.10 -5.71 6.95
N ALA A 296 7.22 -5.64 8.27
CA ALA A 296 6.31 -6.31 9.19
C ALA A 296 4.85 -5.82 9.13
N CYS A 297 4.64 -4.57 8.75
CA CYS A 297 3.29 -4.00 8.58
C CYS A 297 3.34 -2.75 7.69
N CYS A 298 2.17 -2.16 7.40
CA CYS A 298 2.05 -0.93 6.60
C CYS A 298 2.48 0.35 7.35
N GLY A 299 2.85 0.28 8.63
CA GLY A 299 3.31 1.41 9.44
C GLY A 299 4.81 1.71 9.30
N ASP A 300 5.30 2.68 10.08
CA ASP A 300 6.69 3.15 10.06
C ASP A 300 7.68 2.20 10.77
N ILE A 301 7.50 0.88 10.66
CA ILE A 301 8.45 -0.10 11.17
C ILE A 301 9.48 -0.37 10.09
N SER A 302 10.75 -0.14 10.41
CA SER A 302 11.84 -0.36 9.46
C SER A 302 11.88 -1.80 8.98
N PRO A 303 12.08 -2.02 7.66
CA PRO A 303 12.21 -3.37 7.13
C PRO A 303 13.50 -4.02 7.63
N ILE A 304 13.44 -5.32 7.87
CA ILE A 304 14.55 -6.13 8.36
C ILE A 304 15.00 -7.16 7.32
N LYS A 305 16.29 -7.43 7.29
CA LYS A 305 16.83 -8.47 6.41
C LYS A 305 16.44 -9.85 6.93
N ILE A 306 15.91 -10.69 6.06
CA ILE A 306 15.63 -12.10 6.34
C ILE A 306 16.41 -12.98 5.36
N GLU A 307 16.74 -14.18 5.79
CA GLU A 307 17.42 -15.19 4.97
C GLU A 307 16.54 -16.43 4.76
N ASP A 308 15.57 -16.62 5.64
CA ASP A 308 14.59 -17.68 5.53
C ASP A 308 13.27 -17.17 4.95
N TYR A 309 12.95 -17.64 3.74
CA TYR A 309 11.69 -17.35 3.05
C TYR A 309 10.65 -18.47 3.22
N SER A 310 10.80 -19.33 4.22
CA SER A 310 9.74 -20.25 4.62
C SER A 310 8.56 -19.49 5.25
N PHE A 311 7.44 -20.19 5.43
CA PHE A 311 6.29 -19.62 6.16
C PHE A 311 6.72 -19.11 7.55
N ASP A 312 7.52 -19.89 8.28
CA ASP A 312 7.98 -19.50 9.61
C ASP A 312 8.96 -18.32 9.55
N GLY A 313 9.87 -18.29 8.58
CA GLY A 313 10.80 -17.19 8.39
C GLY A 313 10.09 -15.88 8.01
N ILE A 314 8.91 -15.93 7.37
CA ILE A 314 8.13 -14.77 6.96
C ILE A 314 7.10 -14.41 8.04
N PHE A 315 6.10 -15.27 8.29
CA PHE A 315 4.96 -14.94 9.16
C PHE A 315 5.22 -15.18 10.65
N ASN A 316 6.14 -16.07 10.99
CA ASN A 316 6.55 -16.32 12.38
C ASN A 316 7.92 -15.73 12.72
N HIS A 317 8.46 -14.85 11.87
CA HIS A 317 9.66 -14.10 12.17
C HIS A 317 9.51 -13.34 13.50
N GLU A 318 10.58 -13.30 14.30
CA GLU A 318 10.59 -12.74 15.65
C GLU A 318 10.00 -11.31 15.74
N ILE A 319 10.20 -10.47 14.74
CA ILE A 319 9.64 -9.11 14.72
C ILE A 319 8.11 -9.10 14.63
N LEU A 320 7.51 -9.99 13.81
CA LEU A 320 6.07 -10.12 13.70
C LEU A 320 5.47 -10.71 14.97
N ARG A 321 6.13 -11.69 15.55
CA ARG A 321 5.74 -12.32 16.82
C ARG A 321 5.77 -11.29 17.93
N LEU A 322 6.86 -10.50 18.06
CA LEU A 322 6.93 -9.40 19.02
C LEU A 322 5.84 -8.35 18.81
N LEU A 323 5.62 -7.93 17.55
CA LEU A 323 4.60 -6.93 17.24
C LEU A 323 3.20 -7.41 17.65
N ARG A 324 2.85 -8.67 17.34
CA ARG A 324 1.59 -9.30 17.78
C ARG A 324 1.47 -9.30 19.29
N TRP A 325 2.54 -9.68 20.01
CA TRP A 325 2.56 -9.70 21.46
C TRP A 325 2.38 -8.31 22.07
N LEU A 326 3.11 -7.30 21.57
CA LEU A 326 2.98 -5.91 22.02
C LEU A 326 1.55 -5.38 21.81
N ILE A 327 0.96 -5.65 20.65
CA ILE A 327 -0.41 -5.26 20.34
C ILE A 327 -1.39 -5.97 21.29
N ALA A 328 -1.25 -7.28 21.46
CA ALA A 328 -2.13 -8.06 22.34
C ALA A 328 -2.06 -7.64 23.82
N LYS A 329 -0.89 -7.21 24.29
CA LYS A 329 -0.71 -6.66 25.64
C LYS A 329 -1.00 -5.16 25.73
N GLN A 330 -1.50 -4.53 24.66
CA GLN A 330 -1.77 -3.08 24.59
C GLN A 330 -0.54 -2.20 24.89
N ARG A 331 0.66 -2.73 24.60
CA ARG A 331 1.94 -2.02 24.72
C ARG A 331 2.43 -1.58 23.36
N LEU A 332 1.67 -0.70 22.72
CA LEU A 332 1.88 -0.34 21.32
C LEU A 332 3.23 0.34 21.10
N PRO A 333 4.03 -0.10 20.10
CA PRO A 333 5.20 0.63 19.64
C PRO A 333 4.85 2.05 19.19
N LEU A 334 5.83 2.96 19.20
CA LEU A 334 5.64 4.34 18.76
C LEU A 334 5.05 4.43 17.34
N ALA A 335 5.47 3.55 16.44
CA ALA A 335 4.93 3.45 15.08
C ALA A 335 3.42 3.12 15.08
N CYS A 336 2.99 2.20 15.96
CA CYS A 336 1.57 1.87 16.12
C CYS A 336 0.78 3.00 16.77
N LEU A 337 1.36 3.67 17.77
CA LEU A 337 0.74 4.85 18.39
C LEU A 337 0.49 5.96 17.36
N LYS A 338 1.44 6.23 16.49
CA LYS A 338 1.29 7.16 15.36
C LYS A 338 0.26 6.68 14.35
N CYS A 339 0.25 5.39 14.01
CA CYS A 339 -0.69 4.80 13.06
C CYS A 339 -2.13 4.86 13.57
N HIS A 340 -2.34 4.60 14.86
CA HIS A 340 -3.63 4.69 15.52
C HIS A 340 -3.94 6.11 16.05
N ASN A 341 -3.01 7.05 15.85
CA ASN A 341 -3.10 8.44 16.31
C ASN A 341 -3.40 8.56 17.83
N LEU A 342 -2.76 7.76 18.61
CA LEU A 342 -2.82 7.80 20.07
C LEU A 342 -1.76 8.75 20.67
N LEU A 343 -1.08 9.54 19.82
CA LEU A 343 -0.13 10.60 20.19
C LEU A 343 -0.62 11.95 19.70
#